data_af2415de7d4c3b9e1a8ac010d28cf875
#
_entry.id   af2415de7d4c3b9e1a8ac010d28cf875
#
_cell.length_a   1.000
_cell.length_b   1.000
_cell.length_c   1.000
_cell.angle_alpha   90.00
_cell.angle_beta   90.00
_cell.angle_gamma   90.00
#
_symmetry.space_group_name_H-M   'P 1'
#
loop_
_entity.id
_entity.type
_entity.pdbx_description
1 polymer ?
#
loop_
_entity_poly.entity_id
_entity_poly.type
_entity_poly.pdbx_seq_one_letter_code
_entity_poly.pdbx_strand_id
1 'polypeptide(L)'
;MKLEKYLQILPKSLWVFTLNSGSCNGCDIEIVASLTPRYDIERMGLKLTGTPRHADVLLVTGPVTRFMEPKLRQIYAQIPDPKVVIAVGNCATSGDVFFKSYNLVGPVDRIVPVDVYVHGCAIRPEALIEGVAKAVTLLEKKRAALLEQSAAGEGD
;
A
#
# COMPACT_ATOMS: atom_id res chain seq x y z
N MET A 1 1.07 3.11 -22.31
CA MET A 1 2.30 3.35 -21.50
C MET A 1 3.06 2.04 -21.45
N LYS A 2 4.30 2.01 -21.94
CA LYS A 2 5.00 0.74 -22.23
C LYS A 2 5.46 0.03 -20.96
N LEU A 3 5.17 -1.25 -20.83
CA LEU A 3 5.56 -2.16 -19.74
C LEU A 3 7.08 -2.08 -19.43
N GLU A 4 7.90 -1.85 -20.44
CA GLU A 4 9.34 -1.66 -20.31
C GLU A 4 9.76 -0.54 -19.36
N LYS A 5 8.97 0.53 -19.27
CA LYS A 5 9.25 1.65 -18.36
C LYS A 5 9.03 1.27 -16.90
N TYR A 6 8.11 0.33 -16.63
CA TYR A 6 7.88 -0.21 -15.29
C TYR A 6 8.96 -1.20 -14.86
N LEU A 7 9.49 -2.00 -15.79
CA LEU A 7 10.56 -2.95 -15.52
C LEU A 7 11.88 -2.27 -15.12
N GLN A 8 12.12 -1.04 -15.56
CA GLN A 8 13.30 -0.26 -15.18
C GLN A 8 13.17 0.42 -13.80
N ILE A 9 11.95 0.56 -13.30
CA ILE A 9 11.64 1.26 -12.02
C ILE A 9 11.74 0.32 -10.81
N LEU A 10 11.74 -1.00 -11.02
CA LEU A 10 11.75 -2.02 -9.96
C LEU A 10 13.12 -2.71 -9.79
N PRO A 11 14.17 -2.01 -9.31
CA PRO A 11 15.50 -2.61 -9.21
C PRO A 11 15.67 -3.57 -8.03
N LYS A 12 14.69 -3.68 -7.13
CA LYS A 12 14.80 -4.53 -5.93
C LYS A 12 13.45 -5.15 -5.54
N SER A 13 13.52 -6.36 -4.97
CA SER A 13 12.38 -7.06 -4.39
C SER A 13 11.67 -6.20 -3.35
N LEU A 14 10.40 -5.86 -3.62
CA LEU A 14 9.54 -5.09 -2.73
C LEU A 14 8.63 -6.03 -1.94
N TRP A 15 8.69 -5.93 -0.63
CA TRP A 15 7.82 -6.72 0.23
C TRP A 15 6.55 -5.95 0.55
N VAL A 16 5.41 -6.55 0.23
CA VAL A 16 4.09 -5.93 0.34
C VAL A 16 3.27 -6.67 1.38
N PHE A 17 2.74 -5.95 2.36
CA PHE A 17 1.78 -6.47 3.31
C PHE A 17 0.38 -5.94 3.00
N THR A 18 -0.61 -6.82 2.92
CA THR A 18 -2.01 -6.46 2.69
C THR A 18 -2.81 -6.51 3.97
N LEU A 19 -3.62 -5.48 4.21
CA LEU A 19 -4.50 -5.39 5.37
C LEU A 19 -5.92 -5.07 4.94
N ASN A 20 -6.85 -5.96 5.24
CA ASN A 20 -8.27 -5.70 5.12
C ASN A 20 -8.78 -4.98 6.37
N SER A 21 -9.24 -3.74 6.24
CA SER A 21 -9.73 -2.90 7.35
C SER A 21 -11.25 -2.88 7.50
N GLY A 22 -11.96 -3.61 6.64
CA GLY A 22 -13.42 -3.69 6.57
C GLY A 22 -13.93 -3.76 5.12
N SER A 23 -13.08 -4.27 4.22
CA SER A 23 -13.38 -4.43 2.80
C SER A 23 -14.46 -5.52 2.56
N CYS A 24 -15.23 -5.35 1.49
CA CYS A 24 -16.13 -6.39 0.96
C CYS A 24 -15.38 -7.53 0.23
N ASN A 25 -14.05 -7.59 0.30
CA ASN A 25 -13.14 -8.48 -0.40
C ASN A 25 -13.02 -8.27 -1.93
N GLY A 26 -13.77 -7.39 -2.55
CA GLY A 26 -13.64 -7.13 -3.98
C GLY A 26 -12.23 -6.69 -4.38
N CYS A 27 -11.67 -5.70 -3.68
CA CYS A 27 -10.30 -5.25 -3.91
C CYS A 27 -9.25 -6.31 -3.53
N ASP A 28 -9.51 -7.12 -2.49
CA ASP A 28 -8.59 -8.17 -2.06
C ASP A 28 -8.50 -9.29 -3.11
N ILE A 29 -9.62 -9.66 -3.74
CA ILE A 29 -9.66 -10.62 -4.85
C ILE A 29 -8.87 -10.09 -6.06
N GLU A 30 -8.99 -8.80 -6.39
CA GLU A 30 -8.24 -8.19 -7.48
C GLU A 30 -6.73 -8.09 -7.17
N ILE A 31 -6.36 -7.87 -5.91
CA ILE A 31 -4.95 -7.96 -5.49
C ILE A 31 -4.41 -9.38 -5.71
N VAL A 32 -5.17 -10.41 -5.31
CA VAL A 32 -4.78 -11.81 -5.55
C VAL A 32 -4.76 -12.12 -7.05
N ALA A 33 -5.72 -11.62 -7.83
CA ALA A 33 -5.74 -11.78 -9.28
C ALA A 33 -4.51 -11.19 -9.96
N SER A 34 -3.94 -10.10 -9.42
CA SER A 34 -2.71 -9.49 -9.93
C SER A 34 -1.47 -10.38 -9.78
N LEU A 35 -1.49 -11.35 -8.86
CA LEU A 35 -0.42 -12.34 -8.65
C LEU A 35 -0.54 -13.53 -9.61
N THR A 36 -1.71 -13.70 -10.27
CA THR A 36 -1.92 -14.81 -11.20
C THR A 36 -1.06 -14.65 -12.46
N PRO A 37 -0.80 -15.73 -13.22
CA PRO A 37 0.06 -15.70 -14.42
C PRO A 37 -0.35 -14.69 -15.50
N ARG A 38 -1.60 -14.22 -15.47
CA ARG A 38 -2.10 -13.20 -16.41
C ARG A 38 -1.41 -11.85 -16.23
N TYR A 39 -1.19 -11.44 -14.99
CA TYR A 39 -0.60 -10.15 -14.63
C TYR A 39 0.82 -10.29 -14.08
N ASP A 40 1.07 -11.37 -13.34
CA ASP A 40 2.37 -11.81 -12.84
C ASP A 40 3.20 -10.67 -12.21
N ILE A 41 2.56 -9.96 -11.26
CA ILE A 41 3.17 -8.81 -10.60
C ILE A 41 4.41 -9.22 -9.77
N GLU A 42 4.51 -10.49 -9.36
CA GLU A 42 5.68 -11.03 -8.66
C GLU A 42 6.93 -11.02 -9.55
N ARG A 43 6.78 -11.23 -10.86
CA ARG A 43 7.89 -11.11 -11.82
C ARG A 43 8.44 -9.69 -11.90
N MET A 44 7.65 -8.69 -11.51
CA MET A 44 8.09 -7.29 -11.39
C MET A 44 8.86 -7.01 -10.10
N GLY A 45 9.13 -8.02 -9.27
CA GLY A 45 9.85 -7.89 -8.01
C GLY A 45 8.99 -7.60 -6.78
N LEU A 46 7.67 -7.73 -6.89
CA LEU A 46 6.75 -7.60 -5.77
C LEU A 46 6.53 -8.96 -5.11
N LYS A 47 6.62 -9.02 -3.79
CA LYS A 47 6.34 -10.23 -3.03
C LYS A 47 5.39 -9.94 -1.88
N LEU A 48 4.31 -10.70 -1.79
CA LEU A 48 3.44 -10.64 -0.61
C LEU A 48 4.13 -11.26 0.60
N THR A 49 4.01 -10.58 1.73
CA THR A 49 4.50 -11.09 3.02
C THR A 49 3.35 -11.25 4.00
N GLY A 50 3.44 -12.26 4.85
CA GLY A 50 2.49 -12.49 5.95
C GLY A 50 2.81 -11.71 7.23
N THR A 51 3.90 -10.94 7.25
CA THR A 51 4.31 -10.18 8.44
C THR A 51 4.60 -8.72 8.11
N PRO A 52 4.06 -7.77 8.90
CA PRO A 52 4.29 -6.35 8.66
C PRO A 52 5.75 -5.93 8.89
N ARG A 53 6.51 -6.64 9.73
CA ARG A 53 7.90 -6.29 10.06
C ARG A 53 8.88 -6.41 8.90
N HIS A 54 8.52 -7.15 7.85
CA HIS A 54 9.33 -7.31 6.65
C HIS A 54 8.77 -6.52 5.45
N ALA A 55 7.67 -5.79 5.66
CA ALA A 55 7.04 -5.07 4.58
C ALA A 55 7.68 -3.70 4.36
N ASP A 56 7.86 -3.34 3.09
CA ASP A 56 8.21 -1.97 2.65
C ASP A 56 6.95 -1.18 2.29
N VAL A 57 5.91 -1.88 1.83
CA VAL A 57 4.64 -1.29 1.38
C VAL A 57 3.47 -1.91 2.12
N LEU A 58 2.59 -1.07 2.63
CA LEU A 58 1.32 -1.44 3.24
C LEU A 58 0.17 -1.15 2.26
N LEU A 59 -0.52 -2.19 1.80
CA LEU A 59 -1.78 -2.07 1.07
C LEU A 59 -2.95 -2.16 2.06
N VAL A 60 -3.77 -1.14 2.13
CA VAL A 60 -4.97 -1.13 2.99
C VAL A 60 -6.21 -1.13 2.11
N THR A 61 -7.07 -2.14 2.29
CA THR A 61 -8.34 -2.27 1.58
C THR A 61 -9.52 -1.99 2.51
N GLY A 62 -10.57 -1.40 1.95
CA GLY A 62 -11.82 -1.10 2.63
C GLY A 62 -11.80 0.11 3.56
N PRO A 63 -12.97 0.55 4.03
CA PRO A 63 -13.08 1.61 5.00
C PRO A 63 -12.66 1.09 6.38
N VAL A 64 -12.09 1.93 7.22
CA VAL A 64 -11.60 1.48 8.53
C VAL A 64 -12.77 1.37 9.51
N THR A 65 -13.00 0.14 10.00
CA THR A 65 -13.95 -0.12 11.07
C THR A 65 -13.37 0.25 12.44
N ARG A 66 -14.21 0.57 13.41
CA ARG A 66 -13.79 0.86 14.79
C ARG A 66 -12.95 -0.26 15.42
N PHE A 67 -13.27 -1.52 15.06
CA PHE A 67 -12.52 -2.67 15.51
C PHE A 67 -11.10 -2.76 14.90
N MET A 68 -10.95 -2.33 13.65
CA MET A 68 -9.68 -2.40 12.93
C MET A 68 -8.80 -1.17 13.15
N GLU A 69 -9.35 -0.05 13.61
CA GLU A 69 -8.57 1.17 13.86
C GLU A 69 -7.32 0.93 14.74
N PRO A 70 -7.42 0.36 15.96
CA PRO A 70 -6.25 0.15 16.80
C PRO A 70 -5.25 -0.85 16.17
N LYS A 71 -5.75 -1.84 15.44
CA LYS A 71 -4.92 -2.83 14.74
C LYS A 71 -4.15 -2.21 13.58
N LEU A 72 -4.80 -1.34 12.80
CA LEU A 72 -4.14 -0.61 11.70
C LEU A 72 -3.01 0.27 12.24
N ARG A 73 -3.24 1.01 13.34
CA ARG A 73 -2.20 1.81 14.00
C ARG A 73 -1.02 0.94 14.48
N GLN A 74 -1.32 -0.21 15.08
CA GLN A 74 -0.30 -1.14 15.56
C GLN A 74 0.51 -1.73 14.42
N ILE A 75 -0.15 -2.17 13.33
CA ILE A 75 0.52 -2.71 12.14
C ILE A 75 1.39 -1.64 11.48
N TYR A 76 0.86 -0.41 11.32
CA TYR A 76 1.63 0.69 10.77
C TYR A 76 2.90 0.99 11.58
N ALA A 77 2.84 0.91 12.91
CA ALA A 77 3.99 1.10 13.78
C ALA A 77 5.02 -0.05 13.71
N GLN A 78 4.59 -1.25 13.31
CA GLN A 78 5.48 -2.41 13.15
C GLN A 78 6.27 -2.43 11.84
N ILE A 79 5.79 -1.71 10.82
CA ILE A 79 6.48 -1.60 9.53
C ILE A 79 7.68 -0.67 9.69
N PRO A 80 8.90 -1.11 9.36
CA PRO A 80 10.10 -0.28 9.47
C PRO A 80 10.08 0.90 8.50
N ASP A 81 10.76 1.97 8.84
CA ASP A 81 11.00 3.08 7.91
C ASP A 81 12.22 2.78 7.00
N PRO A 82 12.20 3.20 5.75
CA PRO A 82 11.16 3.92 5.02
C PRO A 82 10.02 3.02 4.53
N LYS A 83 8.80 3.45 4.75
CA LYS A 83 7.58 2.74 4.36
C LYS A 83 6.68 3.59 3.48
N VAL A 84 5.85 2.92 2.68
CA VAL A 84 4.81 3.56 1.85
C VAL A 84 3.47 2.92 2.13
N VAL A 85 2.44 3.73 2.30
CA VAL A 85 1.05 3.29 2.51
C VAL A 85 0.23 3.59 1.28
N ILE A 86 -0.46 2.56 0.77
CA ILE A 86 -1.35 2.65 -0.38
C ILE A 86 -2.78 2.36 0.09
N ALA A 87 -3.67 3.33 -0.06
CA ALA A 87 -5.10 3.13 0.11
C ALA A 87 -5.70 2.57 -1.19
N VAL A 88 -6.27 1.36 -1.10
CA VAL A 88 -6.72 0.59 -2.25
C VAL A 88 -8.23 0.56 -2.31
N GLY A 89 -8.77 1.13 -3.38
CA GLY A 89 -10.20 1.20 -3.66
C GLY A 89 -10.89 2.43 -3.07
N ASN A 90 -12.07 2.74 -3.58
CA ASN A 90 -12.85 3.90 -3.18
C ASN A 90 -13.24 3.86 -1.69
N CYS A 91 -13.50 2.66 -1.15
CA CYS A 91 -13.83 2.50 0.27
C CYS A 91 -12.68 2.93 1.19
N ALA A 92 -11.44 2.59 0.86
CA ALA A 92 -10.26 2.99 1.61
C ALA A 92 -9.98 4.50 1.50
N THR A 93 -10.29 5.09 0.34
CA THR A 93 -10.02 6.48 0.03
C THR A 93 -11.05 7.45 0.62
N SER A 94 -12.34 7.10 0.56
CA SER A 94 -13.43 8.02 0.94
C SER A 94 -14.49 7.40 1.86
N GLY A 95 -14.44 6.08 2.08
CA GLY A 95 -15.51 5.33 2.75
C GLY A 95 -16.64 4.88 1.83
N ASP A 96 -16.73 5.47 0.63
CA ASP A 96 -17.69 5.18 -0.44
C ASP A 96 -19.13 4.98 0.10
N VAL A 97 -19.82 3.91 -0.28
CA VAL A 97 -21.21 3.59 0.10
C VAL A 97 -21.39 3.51 1.63
N PHE A 98 -20.33 3.20 2.36
CA PHE A 98 -20.36 3.00 3.81
C PHE A 98 -20.02 4.26 4.62
N PHE A 99 -19.81 5.40 3.99
CA PHE A 99 -19.27 6.63 4.58
C PHE A 99 -19.94 7.10 5.89
N LYS A 100 -21.24 6.86 6.09
CA LYS A 100 -21.97 7.27 7.29
C LYS A 100 -22.38 6.11 8.20
N SER A 101 -21.78 4.93 8.02
CA SER A 101 -22.09 3.79 8.88
C SER A 101 -21.59 4.02 10.31
N TYR A 102 -22.42 3.64 11.30
CA TYR A 102 -22.13 3.84 12.73
C TYR A 102 -20.87 3.11 13.21
N ASN A 103 -20.46 2.03 12.52
CA ASN A 103 -19.31 1.21 12.90
C ASN A 103 -18.00 1.61 12.15
N LEU A 104 -18.05 2.64 11.31
CA LEU A 104 -16.89 3.12 10.60
C LEU A 104 -16.27 4.33 11.29
N VAL A 105 -14.95 4.36 11.29
CA VAL A 105 -14.17 5.55 11.66
C VAL A 105 -14.04 6.47 10.45
N GLY A 106 -13.91 5.89 9.26
CA GLY A 106 -13.82 6.62 8.02
C GLY A 106 -12.76 6.06 7.05
N PRO A 107 -12.25 6.89 6.15
CA PRO A 107 -11.18 6.51 5.24
C PRO A 107 -9.84 6.31 5.97
N VAL A 108 -8.89 5.66 5.29
CA VAL A 108 -7.60 5.24 5.87
C VAL A 108 -6.74 6.43 6.30
N ASP A 109 -6.80 7.53 5.56
CA ASP A 109 -6.01 8.74 5.79
C ASP A 109 -6.32 9.46 7.13
N ARG A 110 -7.48 9.18 7.73
CA ARG A 110 -7.80 9.67 9.08
C ARG A 110 -7.03 8.98 10.19
N ILE A 111 -6.46 7.81 9.91
CA ILE A 111 -5.85 6.95 10.93
C ILE A 111 -4.35 6.85 10.75
N VAL A 112 -3.89 6.68 9.51
CA VAL A 112 -2.48 6.60 9.14
C VAL A 112 -2.22 7.47 7.90
N PRO A 113 -1.02 8.07 7.76
CA PRO A 113 -0.68 8.82 6.57
C PRO A 113 -0.69 7.91 5.34
N VAL A 114 -1.35 8.34 4.28
CA VAL A 114 -1.46 7.62 3.00
C VAL A 114 -0.61 8.35 1.96
N ASP A 115 0.25 7.60 1.29
CA ASP A 115 1.16 8.14 0.27
C ASP A 115 0.57 8.03 -1.14
N VAL A 116 -0.17 6.96 -1.41
CA VAL A 116 -0.74 6.69 -2.75
C VAL A 116 -2.19 6.22 -2.61
N TYR A 117 -3.04 6.72 -3.51
CA TYR A 117 -4.44 6.31 -3.61
C TYR A 117 -4.65 5.57 -4.93
N VAL A 118 -5.28 4.41 -4.87
CA VAL A 118 -5.71 3.63 -6.03
C VAL A 118 -7.23 3.57 -6.05
N HIS A 119 -7.84 4.25 -7.00
CA HIS A 119 -9.29 4.35 -7.10
C HIS A 119 -9.90 3.19 -7.89
N GLY A 120 -11.09 2.80 -7.51
CA GLY A 120 -11.92 1.78 -8.16
C GLY A 120 -12.82 1.06 -7.17
N CYS A 121 -13.93 0.48 -7.66
CA CYS A 121 -14.83 -0.34 -6.86
C CYS A 121 -15.34 -1.53 -7.72
N ALA A 122 -14.65 -2.68 -7.68
CA ALA A 122 -13.31 -2.94 -7.17
C ALA A 122 -12.22 -2.32 -8.07
N ILE A 123 -10.98 -2.27 -7.58
CA ILE A 123 -9.84 -1.83 -8.40
C ILE A 123 -9.59 -2.83 -9.55
N ARG A 124 -8.96 -2.34 -10.62
CA ARG A 124 -8.42 -3.25 -11.64
C ARG A 124 -6.96 -3.57 -11.35
N PRO A 125 -6.45 -4.77 -11.68
CA PRO A 125 -5.06 -5.12 -11.48
C PRO A 125 -4.08 -4.14 -12.13
N GLU A 126 -4.43 -3.58 -13.30
CA GLU A 126 -3.60 -2.58 -13.99
C GLU A 126 -3.46 -1.29 -13.15
N ALA A 127 -4.55 -0.85 -12.51
CA ALA A 127 -4.53 0.32 -11.64
C ALA A 127 -3.68 0.07 -10.38
N LEU A 128 -3.72 -1.16 -9.85
CA LEU A 128 -2.86 -1.57 -8.74
C LEU A 128 -1.38 -1.51 -9.14
N ILE A 129 -1.02 -2.07 -10.29
CA ILE A 129 0.36 -2.04 -10.83
C ILE A 129 0.85 -0.59 -10.97
N GLU A 130 0.01 0.30 -11.49
CA GLU A 130 0.36 1.71 -11.60
C GLU A 130 0.54 2.39 -10.22
N GLY A 131 -0.34 2.06 -9.27
CA GLY A 131 -0.25 2.54 -7.89
C GLY A 131 1.04 2.09 -7.20
N VAL A 132 1.41 0.83 -7.37
CA VAL A 132 2.65 0.27 -6.83
C VAL A 132 3.88 0.90 -7.50
N ALA A 133 3.87 1.14 -8.81
CA ALA A 133 4.97 1.83 -9.48
C ALA A 133 5.21 3.24 -8.92
N LYS A 134 4.13 3.97 -8.62
CA LYS A 134 4.22 5.27 -7.92
C LYS A 134 4.81 5.12 -6.51
N ALA A 135 4.39 4.09 -5.78
CA ALA A 135 4.90 3.80 -4.43
C ALA A 135 6.39 3.50 -4.42
N VAL A 136 6.90 2.73 -5.40
CA VAL A 136 8.34 2.46 -5.56
C VAL A 136 9.13 3.75 -5.70
N THR A 137 8.69 4.63 -6.59
CA THR A 137 9.36 5.93 -6.80
C THR A 137 9.38 6.77 -5.52
N LEU A 138 8.30 6.75 -4.75
CA LEU A 138 8.22 7.45 -3.45
C LEU A 138 9.12 6.81 -2.40
N LEU A 139 9.18 5.48 -2.37
CA LEU A 139 10.04 4.74 -1.44
C LEU A 139 11.52 5.03 -1.69
N GLU A 140 11.95 5.09 -2.95
CA GLU A 140 13.32 5.46 -3.32
C GLU A 140 13.66 6.88 -2.87
N LYS A 141 12.75 7.83 -3.06
CA LYS A 141 12.93 9.19 -2.57
C LYS A 141 13.03 9.26 -1.04
N LYS A 142 12.18 8.52 -0.33
CA LYS A 142 12.24 8.43 1.14
C LYS A 142 13.54 7.80 1.61
N ARG A 143 14.03 6.76 0.92
CA ARG A 143 15.33 6.13 1.21
C ARG A 143 16.50 7.09 1.02
N ALA A 144 16.51 7.82 -0.08
CA ALA A 144 17.54 8.83 -0.36
C ALA A 144 17.57 9.92 0.73
N ALA A 145 16.40 10.46 1.10
CA ALA A 145 16.30 11.47 2.16
C ALA A 145 16.77 10.98 3.53
N LEU A 146 16.52 9.71 3.89
CA LEU A 146 17.01 9.12 5.14
C LEU A 146 18.53 8.93 5.12
N LEU A 147 19.12 8.56 3.98
CA LEU A 147 20.58 8.43 3.84
C LEU A 147 21.28 9.79 3.97
N GLU A 148 20.70 10.85 3.41
CA GLU A 148 21.22 12.22 3.57
C GLU A 148 21.17 12.70 5.02
N GLN A 149 20.08 12.38 5.74
CA GLN A 149 19.95 12.72 7.17
C GLN A 149 20.93 11.95 8.05
N SER A 150 21.19 10.66 7.75
CA SER A 150 22.17 9.86 8.50
C SER A 150 23.61 10.34 8.26
N ALA A 151 23.93 10.78 7.03
CA ALA A 151 25.24 11.34 6.71
C ALA A 151 25.49 12.71 7.38
N ALA A 152 24.44 13.50 7.60
CA ALA A 152 24.52 14.80 8.28
C ALA A 152 24.65 14.67 9.81
N GLY A 153 24.25 13.53 10.39
CA GLY A 153 24.31 13.28 11.84
C GLY A 153 25.63 12.67 12.35
N GLU A 154 26.53 12.24 11.48
CA GLU A 154 27.84 11.67 11.85
C GLU A 154 28.99 12.69 11.84
N GLY A 155 28.66 13.99 11.78
CA GLY A 155 29.63 15.09 11.71
C GLY A 155 29.79 15.95 12.99
N ASP A 156 29.32 15.44 14.16
CA ASP A 156 29.49 16.15 15.46
C ASP A 156 30.24 15.32 16.50
#